data_6e83555a3b23a12bb8feb1549c46cb93
#
_entry.id   6e83555a3b23a12bb8feb1549c46cb93
#
_cell.length_a   1.000
_cell.length_b   1.000
_cell.length_c   1.000
_cell.angle_alpha   90.00
_cell.angle_beta   90.00
_cell.angle_gamma   90.00
#
_symmetry.space_group_name_H-M   'P 1'
#
loop_
_entity.id
_entity.type
_entity.pdbx_description
1 polymer ?
#
loop_
_entity_poly.entity_id
_entity_poly.type
_entity_poly.pdbx_seq_one_letter_code
_entity_poly.pdbx_strand_id
1 'polypeptide(L)'
;MLRAINFTGKHNIDKINEIGNKTYKAVRKHMTTLADPVFTHAYQMDMLRKLYLIGPDHVDENTSLFLSELNHKIQGYKGQDVRKEIHHEPTLIQITDVLEKLVASQLTCCYCSKPILVLYKNVREPTQWTLDRIDNALGHTRENTCISCLKCNLQRRVMNAEKFSFTKKLKIQKL
;
A
#
# COMPACT_ATOMS: atom_id res chain seq x y z
N MET A 1 -7.84 9.79 -43.93
CA MET A 1 -7.03 10.85 -43.29
C MET A 1 -6.58 10.37 -41.93
N LEU A 2 -5.29 10.22 -41.72
CA LEU A 2 -4.71 9.93 -40.41
C LEU A 2 -4.76 11.20 -39.54
N ARG A 3 -5.45 11.14 -38.41
CA ARG A 3 -5.45 12.25 -37.47
C ARG A 3 -4.20 12.16 -36.61
N ALA A 4 -3.33 13.14 -36.67
CA ALA A 4 -2.16 13.25 -35.81
C ALA A 4 -2.58 13.99 -34.49
N ILE A 5 -2.20 13.44 -33.34
CA ILE A 5 -2.36 14.09 -32.07
C ILE A 5 -0.98 14.53 -31.58
N ASN A 6 -0.78 15.81 -31.41
CA ASN A 6 0.47 16.36 -30.88
C ASN A 6 0.41 16.36 -29.34
N PHE A 7 1.34 15.65 -28.70
CA PHE A 7 1.48 15.65 -27.26
C PHE A 7 2.54 16.66 -26.84
N THR A 8 2.19 17.56 -25.95
CA THR A 8 3.11 18.55 -25.38
C THR A 8 3.25 18.30 -23.88
N GLY A 9 4.43 18.66 -23.36
CA GLY A 9 4.78 18.49 -21.95
C GLY A 9 5.55 17.20 -21.65
N LYS A 10 6.62 17.35 -20.87
CA LYS A 10 7.57 16.28 -20.52
C LYS A 10 6.86 15.02 -20.00
N HIS A 11 5.88 15.16 -19.10
CA HIS A 11 5.16 14.04 -18.52
C HIS A 11 4.39 13.20 -19.56
N ASN A 12 3.79 13.84 -20.56
CA ASN A 12 3.05 13.14 -21.62
C ASN A 12 3.99 12.46 -22.60
N ILE A 13 5.11 13.11 -22.94
CA ILE A 13 6.17 12.56 -23.80
C ILE A 13 6.81 11.34 -23.12
N ASP A 14 7.13 11.43 -21.83
CA ASP A 14 7.69 10.31 -21.04
C ASP A 14 6.73 9.12 -21.04
N LYS A 15 5.42 9.33 -20.86
CA LYS A 15 4.42 8.25 -20.93
C LYS A 15 4.32 7.58 -22.30
N ILE A 16 4.47 8.33 -23.39
CA ILE A 16 4.44 7.76 -24.75
C ILE A 16 5.70 6.94 -25.00
N ASN A 17 6.85 7.43 -24.57
CA ASN A 17 8.12 6.71 -24.66
C ASN A 17 8.14 5.43 -23.81
N GLU A 18 7.40 5.39 -22.68
CA GLU A 18 7.20 4.21 -21.87
C GLU A 18 6.36 3.11 -22.54
N ILE A 19 5.46 3.46 -23.49
CA ILE A 19 4.60 2.48 -24.17
C ILE A 19 5.42 1.55 -25.09
N GLY A 20 6.56 2.00 -25.59
CA GLY A 20 7.46 1.19 -26.45
C GLY A 20 8.59 0.47 -25.71
N ASN A 21 8.89 0.85 -24.48
CA ASN A 21 9.99 0.28 -23.71
C ASN A 21 9.45 -0.64 -22.60
N LYS A 22 9.99 -1.86 -22.49
CA LYS A 22 9.82 -2.69 -21.28
C LYS A 22 10.37 -1.87 -20.11
N THR A 23 9.49 -1.19 -19.36
CA THR A 23 9.87 -0.48 -18.14
C THR A 23 10.36 -1.51 -17.15
N TYR A 24 11.68 -1.60 -16.96
CA TYR A 24 12.25 -2.32 -15.84
C TYR A 24 11.74 -1.63 -14.57
N LYS A 25 10.94 -2.33 -13.79
CA LYS A 25 10.51 -1.83 -12.49
C LYS A 25 11.77 -1.62 -11.65
N ALA A 26 11.99 -0.42 -11.16
CA ALA A 26 13.08 -0.15 -10.24
C ALA A 26 12.97 -1.08 -9.03
N VAL A 27 14.06 -1.73 -8.68
CA VAL A 27 14.11 -2.70 -7.57
C VAL A 27 14.61 -1.99 -6.31
N ARG A 28 14.05 -2.35 -5.17
CA ARG A 28 14.48 -1.90 -3.85
C ARG A 28 15.75 -2.65 -3.46
N LYS A 29 16.90 -1.98 -3.48
CA LYS A 29 18.23 -2.62 -3.30
C LYS A 29 18.32 -3.51 -2.06
N HIS A 30 17.81 -3.05 -0.91
CA HIS A 30 17.85 -3.79 0.35
C HIS A 30 16.92 -5.02 0.40
N MET A 31 16.07 -5.19 -0.60
CA MET A 31 15.23 -6.38 -0.75
C MET A 31 15.81 -7.45 -1.68
N THR A 32 16.93 -7.16 -2.34
CA THR A 32 17.51 -8.09 -3.34
C THR A 32 18.23 -9.27 -2.71
N THR A 33 18.66 -9.16 -1.46
CA THR A 33 19.35 -10.22 -0.70
C THR A 33 18.41 -11.24 -0.08
N LEU A 34 17.10 -10.93 -0.02
CA LEU A 34 16.12 -11.81 0.59
C LEU A 34 15.72 -12.95 -0.35
N ALA A 35 15.47 -14.12 0.23
CA ALA A 35 14.98 -15.29 -0.50
C ALA A 35 13.56 -15.06 -1.04
N ASP A 36 13.23 -15.64 -2.19
CA ASP A 36 11.93 -15.48 -2.85
C ASP A 36 10.70 -15.81 -1.99
N PRO A 37 10.70 -16.84 -1.14
CA PRO A 37 9.57 -17.17 -0.28
C PRO A 37 9.12 -16.02 0.64
N VAL A 38 10.04 -15.13 1.07
CA VAL A 38 9.74 -13.97 1.93
C VAL A 38 8.73 -13.03 1.29
N PHE A 39 8.66 -12.99 -0.05
CA PHE A 39 7.74 -12.14 -0.80
C PHE A 39 6.40 -12.81 -1.10
N THR A 40 6.12 -13.96 -0.53
CA THR A 40 4.83 -14.63 -0.66
C THR A 40 3.86 -14.17 0.41
N HIS A 41 2.57 -14.13 0.06
CA HIS A 41 1.51 -13.78 1.02
C HIS A 41 1.48 -14.75 2.20
N ALA A 42 1.62 -16.06 1.96
CA ALA A 42 1.58 -17.07 2.99
C ALA A 42 2.71 -16.89 4.03
N TYR A 43 3.95 -16.66 3.57
CA TYR A 43 5.09 -16.42 4.44
C TYR A 43 4.88 -15.17 5.30
N GLN A 44 4.41 -14.07 4.72
CA GLN A 44 4.17 -12.82 5.44
C GLN A 44 2.98 -12.92 6.41
N MET A 45 1.98 -13.74 6.11
CA MET A 45 0.91 -14.05 7.06
C MET A 45 1.43 -14.81 8.28
N ASP A 46 2.35 -15.76 8.09
CA ASP A 46 2.98 -16.47 9.19
C ASP A 46 3.82 -15.53 10.07
N MET A 47 4.63 -14.68 9.44
CA MET A 47 5.38 -13.64 10.15
C MET A 47 4.48 -12.70 10.96
N LEU A 48 3.39 -12.24 10.36
CA LEU A 48 2.43 -11.36 11.02
C LEU A 48 1.77 -12.04 12.23
N ARG A 49 1.38 -13.32 12.10
CA ARG A 49 0.83 -14.10 13.21
C ARG A 49 1.82 -14.28 14.35
N LYS A 50 3.08 -14.59 14.02
CA LYS A 50 4.16 -14.69 15.03
C LYS A 50 4.34 -13.37 15.78
N LEU A 51 4.44 -12.26 15.05
CA LEU A 51 4.54 -10.93 15.66
C LEU A 51 3.36 -10.60 16.59
N TYR A 52 2.15 -10.93 16.16
CA TYR A 52 0.94 -10.64 16.92
C TYR A 52 0.82 -11.49 18.18
N LEU A 53 1.27 -12.76 18.13
CA LEU A 53 1.16 -13.70 19.26
C LEU A 53 2.31 -13.60 20.26
N ILE A 54 3.55 -13.40 19.78
CA ILE A 54 4.76 -13.49 20.60
C ILE A 54 5.27 -12.09 20.99
N GLY A 55 4.86 -11.06 20.22
CA GLY A 55 5.35 -9.70 20.41
C GLY A 55 6.70 -9.45 19.71
N PRO A 56 7.17 -8.19 19.75
CA PRO A 56 8.37 -7.76 19.01
C PRO A 56 9.71 -8.20 19.61
N ASP A 57 9.73 -8.78 20.83
CA ASP A 57 10.97 -9.05 21.56
C ASP A 57 11.70 -10.34 21.14
N HIS A 58 11.05 -11.20 20.36
CA HIS A 58 11.59 -12.47 19.89
C HIS A 58 11.48 -12.62 18.35
N VAL A 59 12.05 -11.65 17.63
CA VAL A 59 11.92 -11.58 16.17
C VAL A 59 13.21 -12.01 15.49
N ASP A 60 13.08 -12.83 14.45
CA ASP A 60 14.17 -13.10 13.51
C ASP A 60 14.45 -11.89 12.60
N GLU A 61 15.52 -11.95 11.81
CA GLU A 61 15.94 -10.85 10.92
C GLU A 61 14.82 -10.43 9.94
N ASN A 62 14.11 -11.39 9.35
CA ASN A 62 13.03 -11.09 8.40
C ASN A 62 11.85 -10.41 9.09
N THR A 63 11.53 -10.83 10.30
CA THR A 63 10.45 -10.26 11.10
C THR A 63 10.81 -8.85 11.59
N SER A 64 12.08 -8.64 11.96
CA SER A 64 12.62 -7.31 12.28
C SER A 64 12.52 -6.36 11.08
N LEU A 65 12.87 -6.85 9.88
CA LEU A 65 12.71 -6.09 8.65
C LEU A 65 11.23 -5.77 8.36
N PHE A 66 10.33 -6.73 8.58
CA PHE A 66 8.90 -6.53 8.41
C PHE A 66 8.37 -5.37 9.30
N LEU A 67 8.75 -5.36 10.57
CA LEU A 67 8.43 -4.27 11.51
C LEU A 67 9.03 -2.93 11.07
N SER A 68 10.28 -2.94 10.62
CA SER A 68 10.97 -1.75 10.12
C SER A 68 10.21 -1.14 8.93
N GLU A 69 9.77 -1.96 7.99
CA GLU A 69 8.97 -1.51 6.83
C GLU A 69 7.60 -0.93 7.22
N LEU A 70 6.95 -1.51 8.23
CA LEU A 70 5.71 -0.95 8.79
C LEU A 70 5.96 0.43 9.40
N ASN A 71 6.95 0.53 10.28
CA ASN A 71 7.30 1.78 10.95
C ASN A 71 7.71 2.87 9.95
N HIS A 72 8.52 2.52 8.94
CA HIS A 72 8.92 3.46 7.90
C HIS A 72 7.70 4.09 7.19
N LYS A 73 6.70 3.29 6.85
CA LYS A 73 5.46 3.81 6.23
C LYS A 73 4.63 4.65 7.20
N ILE A 74 4.51 4.25 8.47
CA ILE A 74 3.79 5.04 9.49
C ILE A 74 4.43 6.43 9.62
N GLN A 75 5.75 6.53 9.70
CA GLN A 75 6.45 7.81 9.71
C GLN A 75 6.22 8.62 8.42
N GLY A 76 6.15 7.94 7.28
CA GLY A 76 5.78 8.56 6.01
C GLY A 76 4.37 9.17 6.03
N TYR A 77 3.39 8.50 6.65
CA TYR A 77 2.02 9.00 6.83
C TYR A 77 1.98 10.19 7.79
N LYS A 78 2.72 10.13 8.92
CA LYS A 78 2.90 11.29 9.81
C LYS A 78 3.39 12.52 9.01
N GLY A 79 4.44 12.36 8.21
CA GLY A 79 4.96 13.43 7.38
C GLY A 79 3.96 13.95 6.32
N GLN A 80 3.06 13.09 5.82
CA GLN A 80 1.98 13.52 4.93
C GLN A 80 0.94 14.37 5.65
N ASP A 81 0.53 13.95 6.85
CA ASP A 81 -0.48 14.65 7.65
C ASP A 81 0.03 16.02 8.12
N VAL A 82 1.30 16.10 8.53
CA VAL A 82 1.95 17.37 8.87
C VAL A 82 1.94 18.33 7.68
N ARG A 83 2.35 17.86 6.48
CA ARG A 83 2.36 18.72 5.28
C ARG A 83 0.96 19.18 4.84
N LYS A 84 -0.07 18.46 5.23
CA LYS A 84 -1.48 18.79 4.93
C LYS A 84 -2.16 19.56 6.05
N GLU A 85 -1.45 19.85 7.14
CA GLU A 85 -1.98 20.54 8.32
C GLU A 85 -3.17 19.80 8.98
N ILE A 86 -3.21 18.48 8.85
CA ILE A 86 -4.25 17.61 9.43
C ILE A 86 -3.68 16.64 10.48
N HIS A 87 -2.41 16.88 10.87
CA HIS A 87 -1.74 16.07 11.87
C HIS A 87 -2.23 16.40 13.28
N HIS A 88 -2.56 15.36 14.05
CA HIS A 88 -2.89 15.48 15.46
C HIS A 88 -2.12 14.41 16.23
N GLU A 89 -1.05 14.79 16.94
CA GLU A 89 -0.12 13.85 17.60
C GLU A 89 -0.80 12.74 18.41
N PRO A 90 -1.78 13.02 19.30
CA PRO A 90 -2.35 11.96 20.13
C PRO A 90 -3.15 10.91 19.35
N THR A 91 -3.53 11.22 18.10
CA THR A 91 -4.44 10.38 17.30
C THR A 91 -3.78 9.66 16.14
N LEU A 92 -2.48 9.90 15.89
CA LEU A 92 -1.76 9.17 14.85
C LEU A 92 -1.76 7.67 15.14
N ILE A 93 -2.11 6.88 14.12
CA ILE A 93 -2.12 5.42 14.22
C ILE A 93 -0.76 4.86 14.65
N GLN A 94 -0.77 3.95 15.60
CA GLN A 94 0.43 3.32 16.15
C GLN A 94 0.72 1.98 15.48
N ILE A 95 1.93 1.46 15.65
CA ILE A 95 2.35 0.17 15.08
C ILE A 95 1.43 -0.98 15.53
N THR A 96 1.00 -0.97 16.79
CA THR A 96 0.08 -1.95 17.36
C THR A 96 -1.27 -1.95 16.63
N ASP A 97 -1.83 -0.77 16.35
CA ASP A 97 -3.08 -0.62 15.59
C ASP A 97 -2.94 -1.15 14.17
N VAL A 98 -1.79 -0.88 13.54
CA VAL A 98 -1.48 -1.37 12.19
C VAL A 98 -1.39 -2.89 12.17
N LEU A 99 -0.70 -3.50 13.15
CA LEU A 99 -0.62 -4.96 13.27
C LEU A 99 -1.99 -5.59 13.45
N GLU A 100 -2.83 -5.05 14.34
CA GLU A 100 -4.21 -5.51 14.51
C GLU A 100 -5.02 -5.44 13.21
N LYS A 101 -4.94 -4.32 12.49
CA LYS A 101 -5.63 -4.15 11.20
C LYS A 101 -5.13 -5.13 10.14
N LEU A 102 -3.81 -5.39 10.08
CA LEU A 102 -3.23 -6.34 9.14
C LEU A 102 -3.68 -7.77 9.45
N VAL A 103 -3.73 -8.15 10.74
CA VAL A 103 -4.26 -9.45 11.19
C VAL A 103 -5.75 -9.56 10.84
N ALA A 104 -6.56 -8.57 11.22
CA ALA A 104 -7.99 -8.56 10.94
C ALA A 104 -8.33 -8.63 9.44
N SER A 105 -7.53 -7.96 8.62
CA SER A 105 -7.67 -8.01 7.14
C SER A 105 -7.09 -9.27 6.51
N GLN A 106 -6.38 -10.11 7.26
CA GLN A 106 -5.62 -11.26 6.74
C GLN A 106 -4.70 -10.88 5.56
N LEU A 107 -4.00 -9.75 5.68
CA LEU A 107 -3.19 -9.16 4.61
C LEU A 107 -3.95 -9.08 3.28
N THR A 108 -5.22 -8.65 3.30
CA THR A 108 -6.00 -8.41 2.09
C THR A 108 -6.46 -6.97 2.00
N CYS A 109 -6.67 -6.49 0.76
CA CYS A 109 -7.13 -5.14 0.48
C CYS A 109 -8.61 -4.99 0.78
N CYS A 110 -9.01 -3.98 1.58
CA CYS A 110 -10.41 -3.68 1.93
C CYS A 110 -11.31 -3.41 0.71
N TYR A 111 -10.75 -2.97 -0.43
CA TYR A 111 -11.52 -2.64 -1.63
C TYR A 111 -11.64 -3.79 -2.63
N CYS A 112 -10.55 -4.48 -2.95
CA CYS A 112 -10.54 -5.49 -4.01
C CYS A 112 -10.34 -6.93 -3.50
N SER A 113 -10.21 -7.11 -2.19
CA SER A 113 -10.01 -8.40 -1.51
C SER A 113 -8.82 -9.23 -2.03
N LYS A 114 -7.89 -8.59 -2.73
CA LYS A 114 -6.66 -9.23 -3.19
C LYS A 114 -5.60 -9.23 -2.10
N PRO A 115 -4.72 -10.26 -2.06
CA PRO A 115 -3.57 -10.29 -1.19
C PRO A 115 -2.70 -9.04 -1.33
N ILE A 116 -2.17 -8.56 -0.20
CA ILE A 116 -1.21 -7.45 -0.14
C ILE A 116 0.09 -7.93 0.50
N LEU A 117 1.15 -7.18 0.25
CA LEU A 117 2.50 -7.49 0.73
C LEU A 117 3.06 -6.31 1.53
N VAL A 118 3.70 -6.62 2.66
CA VAL A 118 4.48 -5.67 3.45
C VAL A 118 5.91 -5.62 2.91
N LEU A 119 6.51 -6.78 2.67
CA LEU A 119 7.80 -6.93 2.00
C LEU A 119 7.60 -7.16 0.51
N TYR A 120 8.24 -6.36 -0.33
CA TYR A 120 8.12 -6.41 -1.79
C TYR A 120 9.39 -5.92 -2.47
N LYS A 121 9.72 -6.49 -3.65
CA LYS A 121 10.96 -6.17 -4.39
C LYS A 121 10.88 -4.90 -5.22
N ASN A 122 9.77 -4.66 -5.89
CA ASN A 122 9.67 -3.60 -6.88
C ASN A 122 9.24 -2.27 -6.27
N VAL A 123 9.89 -1.19 -6.64
CA VAL A 123 9.40 0.16 -6.32
C VAL A 123 7.99 0.32 -6.91
N ARG A 124 7.06 0.91 -6.13
CA ARG A 124 5.65 1.07 -6.52
C ARG A 124 4.93 -0.24 -6.83
N GLU A 125 5.29 -1.33 -6.13
CA GLU A 125 4.56 -2.60 -6.23
C GLU A 125 3.06 -2.37 -6.04
N PRO A 126 2.19 -2.74 -7.02
CA PRO A 126 0.76 -2.47 -6.93
C PRO A 126 0.05 -3.15 -5.76
N THR A 127 0.58 -4.29 -5.31
CA THR A 127 0.05 -5.10 -4.22
C THR A 127 0.62 -4.71 -2.86
N GLN A 128 1.59 -3.77 -2.77
CA GLN A 128 2.08 -3.31 -1.48
C GLN A 128 0.95 -2.75 -0.62
N TRP A 129 1.02 -3.01 0.68
CA TRP A 129 0.07 -2.47 1.64
C TRP A 129 0.15 -0.95 1.75
N THR A 130 -0.96 -0.33 2.04
CA THR A 130 -1.07 1.11 2.35
C THR A 130 -2.14 1.32 3.40
N LEU A 131 -1.99 2.38 4.18
CA LEU A 131 -3.11 2.96 4.93
C LEU A 131 -3.83 3.94 4.02
N ASP A 132 -5.10 3.71 3.79
CA ASP A 132 -5.96 4.63 3.06
C ASP A 132 -6.94 5.28 4.03
N ARG A 133 -7.02 6.61 4.02
CA ARG A 133 -7.91 7.36 4.90
C ARG A 133 -9.35 7.28 4.40
N ILE A 134 -10.28 6.95 5.26
CA ILE A 134 -11.72 6.90 4.95
C ILE A 134 -12.20 8.30 4.59
N ASP A 135 -11.88 9.27 5.45
CA ASP A 135 -12.07 10.70 5.20
C ASP A 135 -10.72 11.37 4.95
N ASN A 136 -10.56 11.96 3.78
CA ASN A 136 -9.33 12.64 3.38
C ASN A 136 -9.06 13.98 4.11
N ALA A 137 -10.07 14.53 4.78
CA ALA A 137 -9.94 15.75 5.59
C ALA A 137 -9.27 15.48 6.94
N LEU A 138 -9.28 14.23 7.40
CA LEU A 138 -8.70 13.83 8.68
C LEU A 138 -7.36 13.13 8.49
N GLY A 139 -6.51 13.12 9.53
CA GLY A 139 -5.22 12.44 9.54
C GLY A 139 -5.33 10.90 9.55
N HIS A 140 -4.18 10.24 9.52
CA HIS A 140 -4.09 8.78 9.61
C HIS A 140 -4.28 8.31 11.06
N THR A 141 -5.53 8.26 11.52
CA THR A 141 -5.91 7.71 12.83
C THR A 141 -6.30 6.24 12.72
N ARG A 142 -6.42 5.57 13.87
CA ARG A 142 -6.92 4.20 13.92
C ARG A 142 -8.31 4.08 13.27
N GLU A 143 -9.22 4.97 13.59
CA GLU A 143 -10.61 4.94 13.10
C GLU A 143 -10.72 5.36 11.64
N ASN A 144 -9.89 6.31 11.22
CA ASN A 144 -9.96 6.92 9.88
C ASN A 144 -9.14 6.17 8.83
N THR A 145 -8.62 4.97 9.10
CA THR A 145 -7.78 4.25 8.14
C THR A 145 -8.28 2.84 7.88
N CYS A 146 -8.13 2.38 6.64
CA CYS A 146 -8.28 0.97 6.27
C CYS A 146 -7.03 0.45 5.55
N ILE A 147 -6.84 -0.87 5.62
CA ILE A 147 -5.74 -1.54 4.91
C ILE A 147 -6.12 -1.72 3.45
N SER A 148 -5.34 -1.14 2.54
CA SER A 148 -5.56 -1.25 1.10
C SER A 148 -4.29 -1.56 0.32
N CYS A 149 -4.40 -2.02 -0.91
CA CYS A 149 -3.25 -2.11 -1.82
C CYS A 149 -2.96 -0.74 -2.45
N LEU A 150 -1.70 -0.49 -2.81
CA LEU A 150 -1.30 0.76 -3.47
C LEU A 150 -2.14 1.06 -4.71
N LYS A 151 -2.44 0.03 -5.52
CA LYS A 151 -3.28 0.20 -6.71
C LYS A 151 -4.65 0.78 -6.40
N CYS A 152 -5.35 0.25 -5.39
CA CYS A 152 -6.68 0.74 -5.01
C CYS A 152 -6.61 2.12 -4.37
N ASN A 153 -5.64 2.37 -3.48
CA ASN A 153 -5.43 3.67 -2.87
C ASN A 153 -5.22 4.77 -3.93
N LEU A 154 -4.31 4.54 -4.89
CA LEU A 154 -4.07 5.47 -6.00
C LEU A 154 -5.29 5.65 -6.92
N GLN A 155 -6.10 4.62 -7.13
CA GLN A 155 -7.31 4.72 -7.95
C GLN A 155 -8.43 5.47 -7.25
N ARG A 156 -8.55 5.32 -5.93
CA ARG A 156 -9.58 6.00 -5.15
C ARG A 156 -9.39 7.52 -5.13
N ARG A 157 -8.17 7.98 -4.99
CA ARG A 157 -7.85 9.42 -4.90
C ARG A 157 -8.69 10.12 -3.82
N VAL A 158 -9.57 11.04 -4.23
CA VAL A 158 -10.49 11.82 -3.38
C VAL A 158 -11.91 11.26 -3.36
N MET A 159 -12.16 10.14 -4.04
CA MET A 159 -13.50 9.54 -4.05
C MET A 159 -13.86 9.05 -2.64
N ASN A 160 -15.12 9.19 -2.27
CA ASN A 160 -15.66 8.63 -1.03
C ASN A 160 -15.37 7.12 -0.95
N ALA A 161 -14.92 6.64 0.21
CA ALA A 161 -14.47 5.26 0.41
C ALA A 161 -15.57 4.23 0.14
N GLU A 162 -16.81 4.48 0.56
CA GLU A 162 -17.94 3.58 0.36
C GLU A 162 -18.32 3.48 -1.12
N LYS A 163 -18.42 4.62 -1.82
CA LYS A 163 -18.68 4.66 -3.28
C LYS A 163 -17.61 3.90 -4.04
N PHE A 164 -16.33 4.10 -3.69
CA PHE A 164 -15.24 3.38 -4.33
C PHE A 164 -15.30 1.87 -4.04
N SER A 165 -15.56 1.48 -2.79
CA SER A 165 -15.72 0.07 -2.41
C SER A 165 -16.86 -0.58 -3.20
N PHE A 166 -18.00 0.09 -3.34
CA PHE A 166 -19.12 -0.38 -4.14
C PHE A 166 -18.70 -0.63 -5.59
N THR A 167 -18.05 0.35 -6.24
CA THR A 167 -17.62 0.23 -7.65
C THR A 167 -16.63 -0.93 -7.86
N LYS A 168 -15.77 -1.22 -6.86
CA LYS A 168 -14.79 -2.31 -6.93
C LYS A 168 -15.42 -3.70 -6.82
N LYS A 169 -16.55 -3.80 -6.16
CA LYS A 169 -17.31 -5.06 -5.97
C LYS A 169 -18.29 -5.34 -7.09
N LEU A 170 -18.59 -4.35 -7.94
CA LEU A 170 -19.48 -4.54 -9.09
C LEU A 170 -18.86 -5.53 -10.09
N LYS A 171 -19.62 -6.57 -10.40
CA LYS A 171 -19.35 -7.48 -11.51
C LYS A 171 -20.26 -7.11 -12.67
N ILE A 172 -19.71 -6.46 -13.68
CA ILE A 172 -20.45 -6.13 -14.91
C ILE A 172 -20.33 -7.34 -15.83
N GLN A 173 -21.43 -8.00 -16.09
CA GLN A 173 -21.53 -9.05 -17.13
C GLN A 173 -22.05 -8.39 -18.40
N LYS A 174 -21.33 -8.59 -19.53
CA LYS A 174 -21.84 -8.21 -20.85
C LYS A 174 -22.81 -9.31 -21.28
N LEU A 175 -24.08 -8.95 -21.44
CA LEU A 175 -25.09 -9.82 -22.04
C LEU A 175 -24.82 -9.98 -23.55
#